data_2ed96087f21a930f629d724e4c6bc2f7
#
_entry.id   2ed96087f21a930f629d724e4c6bc2f7
#
_cell.length_a   1.000
_cell.length_b   1.000
_cell.length_c   1.000
_cell.angle_alpha   90.00
_cell.angle_beta   90.00
_cell.angle_gamma   90.00
#
_symmetry.space_group_name_H-M   'P 1'
#
loop_
_entity.id
_entity.type
_entity.pdbx_description
1 polymer ?
#
loop_
_entity_poly.entity_id
_entity_poly.type
_entity_poly.pdbx_seq_one_letter_code
_entity_poly.pdbx_strand_id
1 'polypeptide(L)'
;MAKVFSFTSVLRKNMMEKDKPDLYYALAKSSGEIDIDEMAERIQRSSTVNWADVVCVLRALHTEMIDSFKKGEIVRLGNIGSFYVPLRSNGVLVQKDVKEGLIKGARVRFRPGK
;
A
#
# COMPACT_ATOMS: atom_id res chain seq x y z
N MET A 1 -2.13 20.66 -19.39
CA MET A 1 -2.13 20.40 -17.98
C MET A 1 -2.74 19.04 -17.65
N ALA A 2 -2.07 18.29 -16.85
CA ALA A 2 -2.51 16.97 -16.52
C ALA A 2 -3.63 16.97 -15.48
N LYS A 3 -4.63 16.16 -15.69
CA LYS A 3 -5.60 15.85 -14.66
C LYS A 3 -4.98 14.84 -13.72
N VAL A 4 -4.93 15.14 -12.45
CA VAL A 4 -4.23 14.32 -11.48
C VAL A 4 -5.06 13.16 -10.98
N PHE A 5 -6.37 13.39 -10.74
CA PHE A 5 -7.21 12.37 -10.14
C PHE A 5 -8.50 12.16 -10.93
N SER A 6 -8.91 10.91 -11.02
CA SER A 6 -10.25 10.55 -11.47
C SER A 6 -11.15 10.44 -10.26
N PHE A 7 -12.34 10.98 -10.35
CA PHE A 7 -13.26 10.92 -9.23
C PHE A 7 -14.71 10.88 -9.71
N THR A 8 -15.57 10.47 -8.80
CA THR A 8 -17.01 10.56 -8.99
C THR A 8 -17.61 11.24 -7.76
N SER A 9 -18.76 11.86 -7.94
CA SER A 9 -19.45 12.46 -6.80
C SER A 9 -20.41 11.44 -6.18
N VAL A 10 -20.48 11.46 -4.87
CA VAL A 10 -21.33 10.54 -4.11
C VAL A 10 -22.10 11.33 -3.08
N LEU A 11 -23.41 11.08 -3.00
CA LEU A 11 -24.24 11.64 -1.96
C LEU A 11 -24.13 10.79 -0.71
N ARG A 12 -23.79 11.43 0.39
CA ARG A 12 -23.74 10.75 1.69
C ARG A 12 -24.82 11.32 2.59
N LYS A 13 -25.63 10.43 3.13
CA LYS A 13 -26.69 10.84 4.06
C LYS A 13 -26.10 11.17 5.41
N ASN A 14 -26.63 12.21 6.03
CA ASN A 14 -26.23 12.56 7.37
C ASN A 14 -26.98 11.69 8.35
N MET A 15 -26.34 10.62 8.80
CA MET A 15 -26.94 9.65 9.70
C MET A 15 -26.98 10.13 11.15
N MET A 16 -26.10 11.08 11.50
CA MET A 16 -25.98 11.56 12.88
C MET A 16 -26.97 12.69 13.19
N GLU A 17 -27.21 13.57 12.24
CA GLU A 17 -28.10 14.72 12.41
C GLU A 17 -29.05 14.79 11.22
N LYS A 18 -30.29 14.34 11.46
CA LYS A 18 -31.29 14.29 10.40
C LYS A 18 -31.71 15.66 9.90
N ASP A 19 -31.49 16.70 10.70
CA ASP A 19 -31.88 18.07 10.36
C ASP A 19 -30.90 18.73 9.38
N LYS A 20 -29.70 18.16 9.22
CA LYS A 20 -28.71 18.70 8.30
C LYS A 20 -28.85 18.06 6.92
N PRO A 21 -28.60 18.82 5.85
CA PRO A 21 -28.70 18.26 4.51
C PRO A 21 -27.66 17.20 4.24
N ASP A 22 -28.00 16.28 3.34
CA ASP A 22 -27.03 15.34 2.81
C ASP A 22 -26.06 16.10 1.90
N LEU A 23 -24.79 15.64 1.88
CA LEU A 23 -23.76 16.31 1.11
C LEU A 23 -23.18 15.38 0.05
N TYR A 24 -22.74 15.97 -1.05
CA TYR A 24 -22.01 15.24 -2.08
C TYR A 24 -20.50 15.33 -1.80
N TYR A 25 -19.83 14.22 -2.02
CA TYR A 25 -18.37 14.11 -1.80
C TYR A 25 -17.71 13.56 -3.05
N ALA A 26 -16.47 13.97 -3.26
CA ALA A 26 -15.65 13.39 -4.30
C ALA A 26 -15.07 12.08 -3.79
N LEU A 27 -15.18 11.02 -4.59
CA LEU A 27 -14.56 9.74 -4.33
C LEU A 27 -13.59 9.41 -5.44
N ALA A 28 -12.43 8.83 -5.06
CA ALA A 28 -11.48 8.38 -6.04
C ALA A 28 -12.11 7.30 -6.91
N LYS A 29 -11.89 7.40 -8.21
CA LYS A 29 -12.41 6.44 -9.17
C LYS A 29 -11.23 5.80 -9.88
N SER A 30 -11.15 4.47 -9.80
CA SER A 30 -10.13 3.73 -10.51
C SER A 30 -10.41 3.74 -12.00
N SER A 31 -9.39 4.05 -12.80
CA SER A 31 -9.48 3.92 -14.25
C SER A 31 -8.89 2.61 -14.75
N GLY A 32 -8.38 1.79 -13.84
CA GLY A 32 -7.83 0.49 -14.18
C GLY A 32 -6.73 0.08 -13.23
N GLU A 33 -6.16 -1.07 -13.50
CA GLU A 33 -5.02 -1.60 -12.74
C GLU A 33 -3.86 -1.83 -13.68
N ILE A 34 -2.65 -1.67 -13.17
CA ILE A 34 -1.43 -1.96 -13.90
C ILE A 34 -0.69 -3.06 -13.17
N ASP A 35 -0.41 -4.15 -13.83
CA ASP A 35 0.37 -5.24 -13.24
C ASP A 35 1.87 -5.05 -13.49
N ILE A 36 2.66 -6.00 -13.00
CA ILE A 36 4.11 -5.95 -13.15
C ILE A 36 4.51 -5.98 -14.62
N ASP A 37 3.84 -6.79 -15.42
CA ASP A 37 4.19 -6.93 -16.83
C ASP A 37 4.00 -5.63 -17.60
N GLU A 38 2.88 -4.94 -17.36
CA GLU A 38 2.64 -3.67 -18.02
C GLU A 38 3.55 -2.57 -17.48
N MET A 39 3.81 -2.58 -16.17
CA MET A 39 4.74 -1.62 -15.60
C MET A 39 6.14 -1.79 -16.19
N ALA A 40 6.57 -3.05 -16.35
CA ALA A 40 7.86 -3.35 -16.97
C ALA A 40 7.93 -2.87 -18.41
N GLU A 41 6.83 -3.00 -19.16
CA GLU A 41 6.77 -2.51 -20.51
C GLU A 41 6.93 -0.99 -20.59
N ARG A 42 6.27 -0.27 -19.67
CA ARG A 42 6.41 1.17 -19.61
C ARG A 42 7.83 1.61 -19.25
N ILE A 43 8.46 0.88 -18.34
CA ILE A 43 9.84 1.16 -17.95
C ILE A 43 10.78 0.91 -19.14
N GLN A 44 10.54 -0.15 -19.90
CA GLN A 44 11.33 -0.45 -21.09
C GLN A 44 11.28 0.70 -22.10
N ARG A 45 10.11 1.29 -22.30
CA ARG A 45 9.95 2.41 -23.23
C ARG A 45 10.70 3.66 -22.81
N SER A 46 10.85 3.84 -21.50
CA SER A 46 11.44 5.07 -20.94
C SER A 46 12.88 4.90 -20.47
N SER A 47 13.49 3.74 -20.73
CA SER A 47 14.85 3.48 -20.28
C SER A 47 15.57 2.56 -21.26
N THR A 48 16.84 2.25 -20.96
CA THR A 48 17.65 1.36 -21.78
C THR A 48 17.52 -0.11 -21.39
N VAL A 49 16.74 -0.39 -20.35
CA VAL A 49 16.59 -1.75 -19.82
C VAL A 49 15.47 -2.47 -20.54
N ASN A 50 15.69 -3.72 -20.93
CA ASN A 50 14.66 -4.47 -21.63
C ASN A 50 13.61 -5.03 -20.65
N TRP A 51 12.46 -5.41 -21.19
CA TRP A 51 11.32 -5.88 -20.42
C TRP A 51 11.66 -7.07 -19.51
N ALA A 52 12.39 -8.05 -20.03
CA ALA A 52 12.70 -9.26 -19.26
C ALA A 52 13.56 -8.94 -18.04
N ASP A 53 14.52 -8.05 -18.20
CA ASP A 53 15.38 -7.64 -17.08
C ASP A 53 14.58 -6.87 -16.04
N VAL A 54 13.66 -6.02 -16.47
CA VAL A 54 12.81 -5.26 -15.54
C VAL A 54 11.94 -6.20 -14.71
N VAL A 55 11.29 -7.16 -15.35
CA VAL A 55 10.46 -8.14 -14.65
C VAL A 55 11.29 -8.93 -13.65
N CYS A 56 12.49 -9.34 -14.05
CA CYS A 56 13.39 -10.07 -13.17
C CYS A 56 13.73 -9.26 -11.91
N VAL A 57 14.09 -8.00 -12.10
CA VAL A 57 14.44 -7.11 -10.98
C VAL A 57 13.24 -6.89 -10.06
N LEU A 58 12.05 -6.66 -10.63
CA LEU A 58 10.86 -6.43 -9.82
C LEU A 58 10.47 -7.65 -9.00
N ARG A 59 10.61 -8.84 -9.58
CA ARG A 59 10.34 -10.08 -8.84
C ARG A 59 11.38 -10.32 -7.76
N ALA A 60 12.64 -10.03 -8.04
CA ALA A 60 13.71 -10.12 -7.04
C ALA A 60 13.45 -9.13 -5.89
N LEU A 61 13.03 -7.92 -6.21
CA LEU A 61 12.68 -6.93 -5.19
C LEU A 61 11.58 -7.45 -4.27
N HIS A 62 10.56 -8.07 -4.83
CA HIS A 62 9.46 -8.63 -4.05
C HIS A 62 9.98 -9.70 -3.06
N THR A 63 10.82 -10.60 -3.54
CA THR A 63 11.40 -11.66 -2.71
C THR A 63 12.23 -11.07 -1.57
N GLU A 64 13.08 -10.09 -1.89
CA GLU A 64 13.93 -9.46 -0.87
C GLU A 64 13.11 -8.68 0.15
N MET A 65 12.02 -8.03 -0.28
CA MET A 65 11.13 -7.34 0.65
C MET A 65 10.49 -8.31 1.63
N ILE A 66 10.03 -9.46 1.16
CA ILE A 66 9.44 -10.46 2.04
C ILE A 66 10.45 -10.93 3.07
N ASP A 67 11.69 -11.19 2.66
CA ASP A 67 12.74 -11.60 3.58
C ASP A 67 13.03 -10.51 4.61
N SER A 68 13.04 -9.26 4.19
CA SER A 68 13.26 -8.14 5.12
C SER A 68 12.13 -8.04 6.14
N PHE A 69 10.89 -8.23 5.71
CA PHE A 69 9.75 -8.18 6.62
C PHE A 69 9.83 -9.30 7.66
N LYS A 70 10.28 -10.48 7.27
CA LYS A 70 10.47 -11.60 8.22
C LYS A 70 11.50 -11.28 9.27
N LYS A 71 12.49 -10.45 8.94
CA LYS A 71 13.52 -10.00 9.88
C LYS A 71 13.10 -8.79 10.70
N GLY A 72 11.90 -8.24 10.45
CA GLY A 72 11.43 -7.07 11.15
C GLY A 72 11.98 -5.76 10.64
N GLU A 73 12.52 -5.75 9.44
CA GLU A 73 13.12 -4.55 8.87
C GLU A 73 12.06 -3.68 8.18
N ILE A 74 12.33 -2.39 8.15
CA ILE A 74 11.54 -1.44 7.36
C ILE A 74 12.24 -1.31 6.01
N VAL A 75 11.49 -1.53 4.93
CA VAL A 75 12.02 -1.38 3.58
C VAL A 75 11.73 0.03 3.09
N ARG A 76 12.76 0.83 2.90
CA ARG A 76 12.61 2.21 2.43
C ARG A 76 13.12 2.31 1.00
N LEU A 77 12.22 2.66 0.09
CA LEU A 77 12.51 2.74 -1.34
C LEU A 77 12.57 4.21 -1.78
N GLY A 78 13.38 5.00 -1.11
CA GLY A 78 13.58 6.39 -1.48
C GLY A 78 12.27 7.18 -1.56
N ASN A 79 12.08 7.86 -2.67
CA ASN A 79 10.89 8.70 -2.84
C ASN A 79 9.60 7.92 -3.01
N ILE A 80 9.67 6.63 -3.32
CA ILE A 80 8.47 5.80 -3.41
C ILE A 80 7.80 5.73 -2.04
N GLY A 81 8.57 5.46 -1.00
CA GLY A 81 8.03 5.37 0.34
C GLY A 81 8.65 4.24 1.14
N SER A 82 8.01 3.93 2.23
CA SER A 82 8.47 2.90 3.15
C SER A 82 7.42 1.83 3.35
N PHE A 83 7.87 0.58 3.43
CA PHE A 83 7.01 -0.56 3.71
C PHE A 83 7.41 -1.17 5.04
N TYR A 84 6.44 -1.49 5.87
CA TYR A 84 6.69 -2.05 7.18
C TYR A 84 5.53 -2.97 7.58
N VAL A 85 5.78 -3.80 8.60
CA VAL A 85 4.78 -4.75 9.08
C VAL A 85 4.54 -4.50 10.56
N PRO A 86 3.49 -3.77 10.92
CA PRO A 86 3.09 -3.67 12.31
C PRO A 86 2.40 -4.96 12.76
N LEU A 87 2.55 -5.29 14.03
CA LEU A 87 1.90 -6.45 14.62
C LEU A 87 0.75 -6.01 15.51
N ARG A 88 -0.28 -6.84 15.54
CA ARG A 88 -1.41 -6.66 16.46
C ARG A 88 -1.39 -7.83 17.43
N SER A 89 -1.54 -7.52 18.71
CA SER A 89 -1.55 -8.56 19.73
C SER A 89 -2.58 -8.26 20.80
N ASN A 90 -2.96 -9.29 21.53
CA ASN A 90 -3.73 -9.13 22.76
C ASN A 90 -2.82 -8.62 23.87
N GLY A 91 -3.36 -7.76 24.73
CA GLY A 91 -2.63 -7.32 25.90
C GLY A 91 -2.60 -8.40 26.98
N VAL A 92 -1.54 -8.42 27.76
CA VAL A 92 -1.42 -9.28 28.94
C VAL A 92 -0.89 -8.45 30.10
N LEU A 93 -1.18 -8.91 31.33
CA LEU A 93 -0.80 -8.16 32.53
C LEU A 93 0.67 -8.30 32.89
N VAL A 94 1.31 -9.39 32.47
CA VAL A 94 2.70 -9.68 32.81
C VAL A 94 3.51 -9.77 31.52
N GLN A 95 4.63 -9.04 31.46
CA GLN A 95 5.46 -9.00 30.26
C GLN A 95 5.93 -10.37 29.78
N LYS A 96 6.29 -11.24 30.71
CA LYS A 96 6.77 -12.59 30.36
C LYS A 96 5.69 -13.49 29.76
N ASP A 97 4.43 -13.07 29.81
CA ASP A 97 3.33 -13.79 29.19
C ASP A 97 3.14 -13.42 27.72
N VAL A 98 3.91 -12.48 27.19
CA VAL A 98 3.86 -12.11 25.79
C VAL A 98 4.45 -13.24 24.93
N LYS A 99 3.63 -13.81 24.05
CA LYS A 99 3.99 -14.95 23.21
C LYS A 99 3.51 -14.72 21.80
N GLU A 100 4.05 -15.49 20.86
CA GLU A 100 3.63 -15.43 19.47
C GLU A 100 2.12 -15.65 19.32
N GLY A 101 1.52 -16.50 20.15
CA GLY A 101 0.09 -16.75 20.09
C GLY A 101 -0.77 -15.53 20.36
N LEU A 102 -0.23 -14.47 20.94
CA LEU A 102 -0.94 -13.22 21.17
C LEU A 102 -1.01 -12.36 19.92
N ILE A 103 -0.21 -12.64 18.91
CA ILE A 103 -0.18 -11.86 17.67
C ILE A 103 -1.43 -12.17 16.87
N LYS A 104 -2.27 -11.17 16.68
CA LYS A 104 -3.53 -11.32 15.95
C LYS A 104 -3.35 -11.31 14.44
N GLY A 105 -2.29 -10.68 13.96
CA GLY A 105 -2.06 -10.63 12.54
C GLY A 105 -0.93 -9.69 12.19
N ALA A 106 -0.42 -9.84 10.98
CA ALA A 106 0.61 -8.99 10.43
C ALA A 106 0.20 -8.60 9.02
N ARG A 107 0.24 -7.32 8.70
CA ARG A 107 -0.06 -6.82 7.36
C ARG A 107 1.01 -5.85 6.95
N VAL A 108 1.39 -5.92 5.68
CA VAL A 108 2.31 -4.93 5.13
C VAL A 108 1.58 -3.60 5.01
N ARG A 109 2.18 -2.56 5.55
CA ARG A 109 1.66 -1.20 5.42
C ARG A 109 2.64 -0.35 4.64
N PHE A 110 2.09 0.62 3.93
CA PHE A 110 2.86 1.51 3.09
C PHE A 110 2.70 2.95 3.58
N ARG A 111 3.84 3.65 3.67
CA ARG A 111 3.85 5.08 3.97
C ARG A 111 4.44 5.78 2.74
N PRO A 112 3.69 6.65 2.06
CA PRO A 112 4.19 7.29 0.86
C PRO A 112 5.40 8.17 1.15
N GLY A 113 6.28 8.27 0.16
CA GLY A 113 7.39 9.19 0.18
C GLY A 113 6.92 10.60 -0.20
N LYS A 114 7.85 11.47 -0.31
CA LYS A 114 7.55 12.85 -0.71
C LYS A 114 7.39 12.99 -2.22
#